data_60476a2b839f5690892a3789e65d87fc
#
_entry.id   60476a2b839f5690892a3789e65d87fc
#
_cell.length_a   1.000
_cell.length_b   1.000
_cell.length_c   1.000
_cell.angle_alpha   90.00
_cell.angle_beta   90.00
_cell.angle_gamma   90.00
#
_symmetry.space_group_name_H-M   'P 1'
#
loop_
_entity.id
_entity.type
_entity.pdbx_description
1 polymer ?
#
loop_
_entity_poly.entity_id
_entity_poly.type
_entity_poly.pdbx_seq_one_letter_code
_entity_poly.pdbx_strand_id
1 'polypeptide(L)'
;MLTTFAAGLTASLAPSLAQAEEPQPAAETEAELQSSFSLDPDPAVYGGWASNYCGWPTTTYLAFNQWSCTGTLVHPNIVVTAAHCAESTTGRPVTVHFGEEEGGGERSVSGTCYSNPGWTGSVGPTDYGYCLLGESVDDIQIVPPAVGCETDALSAGREVQIVGFGLSNNGGSGTKREVTTTINGISQQASVGGDGLDSCSGDSGGPVFIKLSSDFGGDDTWRVFGITSGGGECGTGGIYALMHVAIPWVEEHSGVDVTPCHDLDDNDDYVWAPTPDCGGFPYDPGASNGSWSSGCQGDVSGFSGLCGEPFGAEDDMDPPTVEITAPADGTTYDTAPAEITVSVAADDGEGYGVAEVRLLVNGEEFGGNTDGTAPYEWAGMVFPQGAYTLTAIAVDYSGNEAISDPVDIGVGEEAPDSEDSGDSGDSGGSGGDSGGDSGSDDDGADEVGGEDTGGGDVGLDDDLIEIGCACAASQGAAGGAGGLGLGALFGLGLLGYRRRRRQG
;
A
#
# COMPACT_ATOMS: atom_id res chain seq x y z
N MET A 1 -28.43 -58.83 79.41
CA MET A 1 -27.88 -58.71 80.81
C MET A 1 -26.94 -57.54 80.86
N LEU A 2 -27.16 -56.62 81.79
CA LEU A 2 -26.46 -55.41 82.20
C LEU A 2 -26.36 -54.27 81.16
N THR A 3 -27.15 -53.30 81.17
CA THR A 3 -27.32 -52.04 81.95
C THR A 3 -25.95 -51.39 82.37
N THR A 4 -25.71 -50.17 81.84
CA THR A 4 -25.29 -49.05 82.72
C THR A 4 -25.53 -47.70 82.02
N PHE A 5 -26.15 -46.86 82.86
CA PHE A 5 -26.41 -45.42 82.63
C PHE A 5 -25.16 -44.56 82.72
N ALA A 6 -25.10 -43.47 82.03
CA ALA A 6 -24.48 -42.27 82.55
C ALA A 6 -24.97 -40.99 81.85
N ALA A 7 -25.17 -40.05 82.71
CA ALA A 7 -25.87 -38.81 82.57
C ALA A 7 -25.26 -37.74 81.67
N GLY A 8 -26.10 -36.85 81.25
CA GLY A 8 -25.91 -35.69 80.44
C GLY A 8 -25.11 -34.55 81.02
N LEU A 9 -24.68 -33.71 80.08
CA LEU A 9 -24.36 -32.29 80.30
C LEU A 9 -24.78 -31.53 79.06
N THR A 10 -25.74 -30.67 79.20
CA THR A 10 -26.15 -29.71 78.19
C THR A 10 -25.28 -28.51 78.29
N ALA A 11 -24.51 -28.21 77.21
CA ALA A 11 -23.83 -26.95 77.00
C ALA A 11 -24.51 -26.21 75.86
N SER A 12 -25.15 -25.11 76.23
CA SER A 12 -25.70 -24.13 75.26
C SER A 12 -24.59 -23.41 74.52
N LEU A 13 -24.51 -23.56 73.20
CA LEU A 13 -23.63 -22.79 72.31
C LEU A 13 -24.51 -21.86 71.48
N ALA A 14 -24.34 -20.57 71.64
CA ALA A 14 -24.91 -19.51 70.81
C ALA A 14 -24.32 -19.58 69.40
N PRO A 15 -25.07 -19.30 68.32
CA PRO A 15 -24.55 -19.28 66.97
C PRO A 15 -23.71 -18.04 66.76
N SER A 16 -22.44 -18.22 66.46
CA SER A 16 -21.53 -17.20 65.86
C SER A 16 -21.98 -16.97 64.43
N LEU A 17 -22.38 -15.72 64.12
CA LEU A 17 -22.54 -15.23 62.74
C LEU A 17 -21.18 -15.21 62.07
N ALA A 18 -20.92 -16.18 61.22
CA ALA A 18 -19.82 -16.11 60.26
C ALA A 18 -20.19 -15.07 59.19
N GLN A 19 -19.45 -13.99 59.17
CA GLN A 19 -19.44 -13.05 58.01
C GLN A 19 -18.93 -13.84 56.79
N ALA A 20 -19.75 -13.86 55.75
CA ALA A 20 -19.29 -14.33 54.45
C ALA A 20 -18.29 -13.31 53.91
N GLU A 21 -17.07 -13.72 53.77
CA GLU A 21 -16.00 -13.02 53.06
C GLU A 21 -16.33 -13.05 51.54
N GLU A 22 -16.56 -11.89 50.93
CA GLU A 22 -16.68 -11.80 49.46
C GLU A 22 -15.40 -12.32 48.83
N PRO A 23 -15.48 -13.13 47.78
CA PRO A 23 -14.30 -13.58 47.07
C PRO A 23 -13.66 -12.37 46.37
N GLN A 24 -12.44 -11.99 46.77
CA GLN A 24 -11.62 -11.09 46.03
C GLN A 24 -11.31 -11.74 44.65
N PRO A 25 -11.39 -10.97 43.54
CA PRO A 25 -10.94 -11.48 42.27
C PRO A 25 -9.44 -11.85 42.37
N ALA A 26 -9.15 -13.07 42.01
CA ALA A 26 -7.77 -13.54 41.92
C ALA A 26 -6.99 -12.61 40.98
N ALA A 27 -5.89 -12.03 41.45
CA ALA A 27 -4.95 -11.33 40.60
C ALA A 27 -4.38 -12.36 39.60
N GLU A 28 -4.78 -12.23 38.34
CA GLU A 28 -4.16 -12.98 37.26
C GLU A 28 -2.66 -12.60 37.23
N THR A 29 -1.82 -13.60 37.36
CA THR A 29 -0.37 -13.39 37.29
C THR A 29 0.03 -13.11 35.84
N GLU A 30 1.05 -12.29 35.63
CA GLU A 30 1.62 -12.01 34.28
C GLU A 30 1.95 -13.30 33.48
N ALA A 31 2.12 -14.43 34.15
CA ALA A 31 2.32 -15.74 33.53
C ALA A 31 1.01 -16.35 32.96
N GLU A 32 -0.17 -15.99 33.49
CA GLU A 32 -1.46 -16.42 32.94
C GLU A 32 -1.91 -15.52 31.77
N LEU A 33 -1.53 -14.22 31.76
CA LEU A 33 -1.72 -13.38 30.59
C LEU A 33 -0.82 -13.81 29.40
N GLN A 34 0.40 -14.32 29.70
CA GLN A 34 1.29 -14.83 28.64
C GLN A 34 0.88 -16.21 28.10
N SER A 35 0.06 -16.96 28.81
CA SER A 35 -0.44 -18.27 28.35
C SER A 35 -1.67 -18.19 27.45
N SER A 36 -2.31 -17.04 27.33
CA SER A 36 -3.43 -16.82 26.38
C SER A 36 -2.97 -16.37 24.99
N PHE A 37 -1.70 -15.98 24.81
CA PHE A 37 -1.06 -15.93 23.51
C PHE A 37 -0.52 -17.33 23.19
N SER A 38 -1.38 -18.23 22.81
CA SER A 38 -1.01 -19.41 22.06
C SER A 38 -0.48 -18.91 20.73
N LEU A 39 0.85 -18.77 20.62
CA LEU A 39 1.51 -18.82 19.33
C LEU A 39 1.09 -20.17 18.76
N ASP A 40 0.22 -20.15 17.75
CA ASP A 40 -0.16 -21.36 17.03
C ASP A 40 1.13 -21.98 16.49
N PRO A 41 1.54 -23.17 16.95
CA PRO A 41 2.84 -23.73 16.59
C PRO A 41 2.84 -24.45 15.25
N ASP A 42 1.86 -24.15 14.37
CA ASP A 42 1.70 -24.85 13.11
C ASP A 42 2.10 -23.95 11.91
N PRO A 43 3.41 -23.82 11.58
CA PRO A 43 3.87 -23.04 10.44
C PRO A 43 3.69 -23.82 9.14
N ALA A 44 2.91 -23.31 8.18
CA ALA A 44 2.91 -23.67 6.75
C ALA A 44 3.35 -22.44 5.94
N VAL A 45 3.67 -22.59 4.66
CA VAL A 45 4.85 -22.01 4.05
C VAL A 45 6.00 -22.33 4.99
N TYR A 46 6.96 -23.09 4.59
CA TYR A 46 7.93 -23.71 5.52
C TYR A 46 8.64 -22.65 6.39
N GLY A 47 8.42 -22.71 7.72
CA GLY A 47 8.95 -21.74 8.67
C GLY A 47 8.11 -20.47 8.88
N GLY A 48 6.94 -20.35 8.23
CA GLY A 48 6.07 -19.18 8.33
C GLY A 48 4.96 -19.28 9.38
N TRP A 49 4.03 -18.35 9.36
CA TRP A 49 2.86 -18.26 10.24
C TRP A 49 1.58 -18.09 9.41
N ALA A 50 0.42 -18.37 10.00
CA ALA A 50 -0.87 -18.14 9.35
C ALA A 50 -1.06 -16.64 9.07
N SER A 51 -1.50 -16.31 7.86
CA SER A 51 -1.85 -14.94 7.50
C SER A 51 -3.04 -14.44 8.33
N ASN A 52 -3.08 -13.14 8.57
CA ASN A 52 -4.25 -12.51 9.17
C ASN A 52 -5.50 -12.72 8.31
N TYR A 53 -6.68 -12.58 8.91
CA TYR A 53 -7.92 -12.52 8.15
C TYR A 53 -7.86 -11.33 7.17
N CYS A 54 -8.21 -11.54 5.91
CA CYS A 54 -7.99 -10.62 4.80
C CYS A 54 -6.50 -10.34 4.45
N GLY A 55 -5.53 -10.94 5.14
CA GLY A 55 -4.11 -10.76 4.80
C GLY A 55 -3.76 -11.31 3.41
N TRP A 56 -2.96 -10.56 2.65
CA TRP A 56 -2.53 -10.90 1.31
C TRP A 56 -3.70 -11.31 0.40
N PRO A 57 -4.68 -10.43 0.19
CA PRO A 57 -5.95 -10.80 -0.45
C PRO A 57 -5.77 -11.23 -1.91
N THR A 58 -4.69 -10.83 -2.56
CA THR A 58 -4.35 -11.23 -3.94
C THR A 58 -3.85 -12.67 -4.04
N THR A 59 -3.44 -13.30 -2.93
CA THR A 59 -2.99 -14.71 -2.93
C THR A 59 -4.18 -15.64 -2.85
N THR A 60 -4.35 -16.50 -3.86
CA THR A 60 -5.52 -17.35 -4.07
C THR A 60 -5.17 -18.84 -4.03
N TYR A 61 -6.12 -19.66 -3.58
CA TYR A 61 -6.04 -21.13 -3.70
C TYR A 61 -6.69 -21.58 -5.00
N LEU A 62 -5.95 -22.36 -5.78
CA LEU A 62 -6.39 -22.90 -7.08
C LEU A 62 -6.77 -24.37 -6.93
N ALA A 63 -8.07 -24.67 -6.99
CA ALA A 63 -8.57 -26.03 -6.94
C ALA A 63 -8.77 -26.62 -8.34
N PHE A 64 -7.90 -27.54 -8.73
CA PHE A 64 -8.07 -28.38 -9.89
C PHE A 64 -8.72 -29.72 -9.49
N ASN A 65 -9.19 -30.51 -10.45
CA ASN A 65 -9.95 -31.73 -10.15
C ASN A 65 -9.18 -32.76 -9.28
N GLN A 66 -7.84 -32.79 -9.34
CA GLN A 66 -7.02 -33.82 -8.68
C GLN A 66 -5.85 -33.27 -7.87
N TRP A 67 -5.56 -31.99 -7.98
CA TRP A 67 -4.49 -31.29 -7.25
C TRP A 67 -4.87 -29.84 -7.02
N SER A 68 -4.09 -29.18 -6.22
CA SER A 68 -4.22 -27.75 -5.95
C SER A 68 -2.89 -27.04 -6.12
N CYS A 69 -2.98 -25.74 -6.36
CA CYS A 69 -1.87 -24.82 -6.44
C CYS A 69 -2.24 -23.51 -5.74
N THR A 70 -1.27 -22.62 -5.68
CA THR A 70 -1.45 -21.24 -5.29
C THR A 70 -1.40 -20.35 -6.54
N GLY A 71 -2.05 -19.19 -6.50
CA GLY A 71 -2.02 -18.18 -7.57
C GLY A 71 -2.02 -16.78 -7.02
N THR A 72 -1.80 -15.81 -7.90
CA THR A 72 -1.78 -14.39 -7.57
C THR A 72 -2.73 -13.62 -8.47
N LEU A 73 -3.73 -12.96 -7.91
CA LEU A 73 -4.60 -12.02 -8.62
C LEU A 73 -3.77 -10.78 -8.97
N VAL A 74 -3.53 -10.52 -10.24
CA VAL A 74 -2.76 -9.37 -10.76
C VAL A 74 -3.62 -8.38 -11.54
N HIS A 75 -4.85 -8.76 -11.83
CA HIS A 75 -5.88 -7.96 -12.45
C HIS A 75 -7.25 -8.54 -12.04
N PRO A 76 -8.33 -7.78 -11.97
CA PRO A 76 -9.66 -8.30 -11.59
C PRO A 76 -10.10 -9.57 -12.31
N ASN A 77 -9.57 -9.85 -13.51
CA ASN A 77 -9.89 -11.04 -14.30
C ASN A 77 -8.72 -12.03 -14.48
N ILE A 78 -7.50 -11.71 -13.97
CA ILE A 78 -6.31 -12.52 -14.22
C ILE A 78 -5.65 -12.96 -12.92
N VAL A 79 -5.51 -14.26 -12.76
CA VAL A 79 -4.68 -14.88 -11.73
C VAL A 79 -3.48 -15.53 -12.38
N VAL A 80 -2.26 -15.09 -12.02
CA VAL A 80 -1.02 -15.73 -12.50
C VAL A 80 -0.70 -16.93 -11.61
N THR A 81 -0.16 -18.00 -12.22
CA THR A 81 0.26 -19.23 -11.54
C THR A 81 1.40 -19.91 -12.33
N ALA A 82 1.86 -21.07 -11.87
CA ALA A 82 2.87 -21.84 -12.60
C ALA A 82 2.27 -22.62 -13.79
N ALA A 83 3.08 -22.83 -14.84
CA ALA A 83 2.67 -23.63 -15.98
C ALA A 83 2.35 -25.09 -15.60
N HIS A 84 3.12 -25.66 -14.67
CA HIS A 84 2.89 -27.02 -14.19
C HIS A 84 1.57 -27.17 -13.39
N CYS A 85 0.99 -26.09 -12.90
CA CYS A 85 -0.35 -26.09 -12.29
C CYS A 85 -1.45 -26.20 -13.34
N ALA A 86 -1.36 -25.38 -14.39
CA ALA A 86 -2.33 -25.37 -15.48
C ALA A 86 -2.20 -26.62 -16.39
N GLU A 87 -0.98 -27.05 -16.71
CA GLU A 87 -0.65 -28.20 -17.59
C GLU A 87 -1.46 -28.24 -18.91
N SER A 88 -1.87 -27.08 -19.43
CA SER A 88 -2.71 -26.98 -20.61
C SER A 88 -2.50 -25.67 -21.34
N THR A 89 -2.12 -25.73 -22.60
CA THR A 89 -2.04 -24.57 -23.50
C THR A 89 -3.39 -24.23 -24.17
N THR A 90 -4.40 -25.08 -24.01
CA THR A 90 -5.73 -24.91 -24.64
C THR A 90 -6.83 -24.63 -23.64
N GLY A 91 -6.47 -24.52 -22.37
CA GLY A 91 -7.37 -24.21 -21.26
C GLY A 91 -7.69 -25.40 -20.38
N ARG A 92 -7.59 -25.21 -19.06
CA ARG A 92 -7.97 -26.16 -18.02
C ARG A 92 -8.90 -25.47 -17.03
N PRO A 93 -10.09 -26.03 -16.75
CA PRO A 93 -11.00 -25.49 -15.75
C PRO A 93 -10.37 -25.51 -14.35
N VAL A 94 -10.64 -24.45 -13.58
CA VAL A 94 -10.20 -24.26 -12.21
C VAL A 94 -11.32 -23.60 -11.40
N THR A 95 -11.35 -23.84 -10.08
CA THR A 95 -12.06 -23.01 -9.14
C THR A 95 -11.02 -22.22 -8.34
N VAL A 96 -11.11 -20.91 -8.39
CA VAL A 96 -10.25 -19.97 -7.64
C VAL A 96 -10.95 -19.61 -6.35
N HIS A 97 -10.31 -19.86 -5.21
CA HIS A 97 -10.84 -19.55 -3.89
C HIS A 97 -10.09 -18.37 -3.30
N PHE A 98 -10.85 -17.42 -2.79
CA PHE A 98 -10.39 -16.25 -2.03
C PHE A 98 -10.74 -16.48 -0.56
N GLY A 99 -9.78 -16.42 0.33
CA GLY A 99 -9.92 -16.75 1.73
C GLY A 99 -8.61 -17.19 2.36
N GLU A 100 -8.65 -17.58 3.63
CA GLU A 100 -7.50 -18.10 4.38
C GLU A 100 -7.40 -19.62 4.36
N GLU A 101 -8.46 -20.33 3.95
CA GLU A 101 -8.52 -21.79 3.99
C GLU A 101 -8.91 -22.40 2.64
N GLU A 102 -8.36 -23.58 2.32
CA GLU A 102 -8.76 -24.35 1.16
C GLU A 102 -10.24 -24.74 1.22
N GLY A 103 -10.99 -24.50 0.17
CA GLY A 103 -12.40 -24.94 0.06
C GLY A 103 -13.35 -24.34 1.08
N GLY A 104 -12.85 -23.55 2.02
CA GLY A 104 -13.62 -22.75 2.99
C GLY A 104 -13.71 -21.30 2.59
N GLY A 105 -13.26 -20.94 1.38
CA GLY A 105 -13.29 -19.60 0.89
C GLY A 105 -14.67 -18.99 0.93
N GLU A 106 -14.78 -17.84 1.54
CA GLU A 106 -16.03 -17.08 1.58
C GLU A 106 -16.43 -16.60 0.19
N ARG A 107 -15.50 -16.70 -0.76
CA ARG A 107 -15.70 -16.38 -2.18
C ARG A 107 -14.94 -17.36 -3.08
N SER A 108 -15.58 -17.79 -4.17
CA SER A 108 -14.93 -18.58 -5.20
C SER A 108 -15.42 -18.21 -6.58
N VAL A 109 -14.51 -18.20 -7.55
CA VAL A 109 -14.77 -17.85 -8.94
C VAL A 109 -14.29 -18.98 -9.83
N SER A 110 -15.10 -19.37 -10.83
CA SER A 110 -14.68 -20.32 -11.85
C SER A 110 -13.79 -19.65 -12.88
N GLY A 111 -12.76 -20.36 -13.35
CA GLY A 111 -11.85 -19.84 -14.36
C GLY A 111 -11.32 -20.91 -15.29
N THR A 112 -10.51 -20.48 -16.24
CA THR A 112 -9.79 -21.36 -17.17
C THR A 112 -8.32 -20.96 -17.18
N CYS A 113 -7.43 -21.91 -16.85
CA CYS A 113 -5.99 -21.69 -16.79
C CYS A 113 -5.28 -22.16 -18.05
N TYR A 114 -4.25 -21.42 -18.42
CA TYR A 114 -3.40 -21.65 -19.58
C TYR A 114 -1.94 -21.69 -19.15
N SER A 115 -1.18 -22.66 -19.67
CA SER A 115 0.26 -22.73 -19.45
C SER A 115 1.03 -22.09 -20.60
N ASN A 116 2.16 -21.46 -20.27
CA ASN A 116 3.11 -20.98 -21.26
C ASN A 116 3.51 -22.11 -22.22
N PRO A 117 3.35 -21.96 -23.55
CA PRO A 117 3.71 -22.99 -24.53
C PRO A 117 5.22 -23.28 -24.57
N GLY A 118 6.06 -22.36 -24.05
CA GLY A 118 7.51 -22.56 -23.92
C GLY A 118 7.93 -23.40 -22.72
N TRP A 119 7.00 -23.77 -21.84
CA TRP A 119 7.30 -24.64 -20.70
C TRP A 119 7.52 -26.08 -21.16
N THR A 120 8.60 -26.69 -20.71
CA THR A 120 9.06 -28.04 -21.16
C THR A 120 8.90 -29.12 -20.10
N GLY A 121 8.10 -28.88 -19.05
CA GLY A 121 7.84 -29.85 -17.98
C GLY A 121 8.89 -29.84 -16.85
N SER A 122 9.66 -28.76 -16.72
CA SER A 122 10.71 -28.61 -15.70
C SER A 122 10.52 -27.36 -14.87
N VAL A 123 10.98 -27.42 -13.60
CA VAL A 123 11.18 -26.24 -12.75
C VAL A 123 12.11 -25.26 -13.46
N GLY A 124 11.77 -23.98 -13.48
CA GLY A 124 12.63 -22.97 -14.06
C GLY A 124 11.93 -21.73 -14.64
N PRO A 125 12.64 -20.98 -15.46
CA PRO A 125 12.25 -19.63 -15.86
C PRO A 125 11.03 -19.57 -16.79
N THR A 126 10.62 -20.68 -17.41
CA THR A 126 9.46 -20.74 -18.30
C THR A 126 8.22 -21.35 -17.65
N ASP A 127 8.30 -21.68 -16.35
CA ASP A 127 7.23 -22.30 -15.60
C ASP A 127 6.24 -21.27 -15.07
N TYR A 128 5.53 -20.63 -15.97
CA TYR A 128 4.47 -19.68 -15.69
C TYR A 128 3.23 -19.92 -16.54
N GLY A 129 2.10 -19.54 -16.03
CA GLY A 129 0.79 -19.62 -16.64
C GLY A 129 -0.15 -18.61 -16.02
N TYR A 130 -1.36 -18.56 -16.49
CA TYR A 130 -2.40 -17.71 -15.89
C TYR A 130 -3.78 -18.36 -16.00
N CYS A 131 -4.71 -17.89 -15.19
CA CYS A 131 -6.12 -18.26 -15.23
C CYS A 131 -6.94 -17.01 -15.56
N LEU A 132 -7.78 -17.11 -16.58
CA LEU A 132 -8.80 -16.12 -16.89
C LEU A 132 -10.04 -16.45 -16.07
N LEU A 133 -10.49 -15.50 -15.24
CA LEU A 133 -11.66 -15.62 -14.39
C LEU A 133 -12.95 -15.45 -15.21
N GLY A 134 -14.00 -16.17 -14.82
CA GLY A 134 -15.31 -16.08 -15.46
C GLY A 134 -16.13 -14.88 -15.03
N GLU A 135 -15.76 -14.23 -13.94
CA GLU A 135 -16.31 -12.97 -13.42
C GLU A 135 -15.19 -12.10 -12.85
N SER A 136 -15.37 -10.79 -12.88
CA SER A 136 -14.42 -9.82 -12.36
C SER A 136 -14.41 -9.78 -10.83
N VAL A 137 -13.25 -9.52 -10.24
CA VAL A 137 -13.02 -9.41 -8.80
C VAL A 137 -12.45 -8.01 -8.53
N ASP A 138 -13.34 -7.01 -8.53
CA ASP A 138 -12.96 -5.59 -8.49
C ASP A 138 -12.82 -5.04 -7.06
N ASP A 139 -13.22 -5.80 -6.05
CA ASP A 139 -13.27 -5.40 -4.64
C ASP A 139 -12.09 -5.91 -3.80
N ILE A 140 -11.04 -6.41 -4.45
CA ILE A 140 -9.78 -6.83 -3.83
C ILE A 140 -8.67 -5.92 -4.30
N GLN A 141 -7.93 -5.33 -3.35
CA GLN A 141 -6.74 -4.55 -3.68
C GLN A 141 -5.66 -5.44 -4.28
N ILE A 142 -5.18 -5.07 -5.45
CA ILE A 142 -4.20 -5.83 -6.21
C ILE A 142 -2.79 -5.36 -5.88
N VAL A 143 -1.89 -6.31 -5.61
CA VAL A 143 -0.46 -6.07 -5.62
C VAL A 143 0.04 -6.28 -7.05
N PRO A 144 0.43 -5.20 -7.77
CA PRO A 144 0.78 -5.30 -9.18
C PRO A 144 2.11 -6.02 -9.41
N PRO A 145 2.35 -6.51 -10.64
CA PRO A 145 3.64 -7.08 -11.04
C PRO A 145 4.77 -6.05 -11.00
N ALA A 146 5.96 -6.48 -10.53
CA ALA A 146 7.19 -5.69 -10.66
C ALA A 146 7.69 -5.76 -12.10
N VAL A 147 7.67 -4.65 -12.82
CA VAL A 147 8.16 -4.54 -14.21
C VAL A 147 8.97 -3.24 -14.41
N GLY A 148 9.65 -3.11 -15.52
CA GLY A 148 10.40 -1.92 -15.84
C GLY A 148 11.43 -1.54 -14.77
N CYS A 149 11.49 -0.27 -14.37
CA CYS A 149 12.42 0.26 -13.36
C CYS A 149 12.23 -0.37 -11.98
N GLU A 150 11.04 -0.88 -11.66
CA GLU A 150 10.74 -1.51 -10.38
C GLU A 150 11.58 -2.78 -10.15
N THR A 151 12.03 -3.43 -11.23
CA THR A 151 12.92 -4.60 -11.17
C THR A 151 14.30 -4.29 -10.65
N ASP A 152 14.74 -3.02 -10.60
CA ASP A 152 16.01 -2.60 -10.01
C ASP A 152 16.07 -2.88 -8.50
N ALA A 153 14.90 -3.01 -7.86
CA ALA A 153 14.80 -3.43 -6.46
C ALA A 153 15.21 -4.90 -6.23
N LEU A 154 15.23 -5.72 -7.28
CA LEU A 154 15.47 -7.16 -7.17
C LEU A 154 16.97 -7.46 -7.09
N SER A 155 17.46 -7.62 -5.88
CA SER A 155 18.87 -7.96 -5.64
C SER A 155 19.05 -8.94 -4.48
N ALA A 156 20.16 -9.69 -4.50
CA ALA A 156 20.46 -10.62 -3.42
C ALA A 156 20.55 -9.91 -2.06
N GLY A 157 19.97 -10.53 -1.04
CA GLY A 157 19.91 -10.02 0.32
C GLY A 157 18.70 -9.12 0.61
N ARG A 158 17.87 -8.76 -0.39
CA ARG A 158 16.62 -8.03 -0.17
C ARG A 158 15.60 -8.93 0.51
N GLU A 159 14.94 -8.37 1.52
CA GLU A 159 13.83 -9.02 2.22
C GLU A 159 12.61 -9.11 1.31
N VAL A 160 11.94 -10.26 1.37
CA VAL A 160 10.77 -10.58 0.55
C VAL A 160 9.79 -11.43 1.34
N GLN A 161 8.55 -11.46 0.88
CA GLN A 161 7.47 -12.21 1.50
C GLN A 161 6.97 -13.30 0.56
N ILE A 162 7.02 -14.55 1.01
CA ILE A 162 6.38 -15.70 0.35
C ILE A 162 5.02 -15.91 0.99
N VAL A 163 3.98 -16.06 0.17
CA VAL A 163 2.62 -16.33 0.64
C VAL A 163 2.02 -17.50 -0.14
N GLY A 164 1.37 -18.44 0.55
CA GLY A 164 0.78 -19.58 -0.12
C GLY A 164 -0.05 -20.51 0.77
N PHE A 165 -0.49 -21.62 0.19
CA PHE A 165 -1.37 -22.62 0.82
C PHE A 165 -0.69 -24.00 0.94
N GLY A 166 0.62 -24.05 0.76
CA GLY A 166 1.39 -25.28 0.72
C GLY A 166 1.58 -26.00 2.05
N LEU A 167 2.46 -27.00 2.03
CA LEU A 167 2.78 -27.81 3.20
C LEU A 167 3.57 -27.01 4.25
N SER A 168 3.18 -27.18 5.50
CA SER A 168 3.86 -26.66 6.67
C SER A 168 4.94 -27.59 7.19
N ASN A 169 5.74 -27.11 8.15
CA ASN A 169 6.70 -27.91 8.92
C ASN A 169 6.04 -29.09 9.63
N ASN A 170 4.74 -29.00 9.95
CA ASN A 170 3.98 -30.05 10.63
C ASN A 170 3.15 -30.92 9.68
N GLY A 171 3.27 -30.69 8.35
CA GLY A 171 2.64 -31.50 7.31
C GLY A 171 1.21 -31.11 6.95
N GLY A 172 0.65 -30.02 7.49
CA GLY A 172 -0.65 -29.46 7.09
C GLY A 172 -0.50 -28.57 5.84
N SER A 173 -1.51 -28.54 4.97
CA SER A 173 -1.64 -27.64 3.82
C SER A 173 -3.04 -27.07 3.76
N GLY A 174 -3.27 -26.06 2.92
CA GLY A 174 -4.59 -25.52 2.65
C GLY A 174 -4.97 -24.31 3.50
N THR A 175 -4.17 -23.92 4.50
CA THR A 175 -4.29 -22.65 5.22
C THR A 175 -3.35 -21.64 4.58
N LYS A 176 -3.82 -20.41 4.30
CA LYS A 176 -2.98 -19.31 3.81
C LYS A 176 -1.95 -18.92 4.87
N ARG A 177 -0.70 -18.87 4.47
CA ARG A 177 0.42 -18.56 5.36
C ARG A 177 1.43 -17.70 4.64
N GLU A 178 2.29 -17.08 5.45
CA GLU A 178 3.31 -16.17 4.97
C GLU A 178 4.63 -16.37 5.68
N VAL A 179 5.74 -16.08 5.00
CA VAL A 179 7.08 -16.08 5.58
C VAL A 179 7.93 -14.97 4.99
N THR A 180 8.58 -14.23 5.86
CA THR A 180 9.61 -13.27 5.47
C THR A 180 10.94 -13.99 5.31
N THR A 181 11.59 -13.79 4.18
CA THR A 181 12.89 -14.38 3.84
C THR A 181 13.70 -13.45 2.94
N THR A 182 14.71 -13.94 2.23
CA THR A 182 15.57 -13.11 1.37
C THR A 182 15.75 -13.68 -0.02
N ILE A 183 16.01 -12.79 -0.98
CA ILE A 183 16.50 -13.16 -2.32
C ILE A 183 17.95 -13.66 -2.18
N ASN A 184 18.22 -14.87 -2.67
CA ASN A 184 19.58 -15.42 -2.75
C ASN A 184 20.29 -15.00 -4.05
N GLY A 185 19.54 -14.83 -5.13
CA GLY A 185 20.05 -14.39 -6.41
C GLY A 185 18.98 -14.29 -7.48
N ILE A 186 19.24 -13.43 -8.45
CA ILE A 186 18.40 -13.22 -9.64
C ILE A 186 19.24 -13.48 -10.90
N SER A 187 18.66 -14.20 -11.83
CA SER A 187 19.23 -14.43 -13.16
C SER A 187 18.08 -14.56 -14.17
N GLN A 188 17.95 -15.67 -14.88
CA GLN A 188 16.74 -15.98 -15.68
C GLN A 188 15.55 -16.37 -14.77
N GLN A 189 15.79 -16.61 -13.51
CA GLN A 189 14.84 -16.97 -12.46
C GLN A 189 15.35 -16.44 -11.14
N ALA A 190 14.49 -16.35 -10.14
CA ALA A 190 14.88 -16.01 -8.78
C ALA A 190 15.16 -17.29 -7.96
N SER A 191 16.13 -17.20 -7.06
CA SER A 191 16.33 -18.12 -5.96
C SER A 191 16.06 -17.38 -4.65
N VAL A 192 15.12 -17.89 -3.85
CA VAL A 192 14.62 -17.22 -2.65
C VAL A 192 14.48 -18.22 -1.52
N GLY A 193 14.71 -17.76 -0.29
CA GLY A 193 14.53 -18.57 0.91
C GLY A 193 15.69 -19.48 1.23
N GLY A 194 15.46 -20.43 2.14
CA GLY A 194 16.46 -21.31 2.75
C GLY A 194 16.53 -21.08 4.25
N ASP A 195 17.43 -21.80 4.92
CA ASP A 195 17.59 -21.75 6.38
C ASP A 195 16.28 -22.05 7.17
N GLY A 196 15.41 -22.88 6.58
CA GLY A 196 14.13 -23.23 7.16
C GLY A 196 12.98 -22.27 6.83
N LEU A 197 13.18 -21.28 5.96
CA LEU A 197 12.19 -20.29 5.54
C LEU A 197 12.02 -20.37 4.02
N ASP A 198 10.93 -21.02 3.54
CA ASP A 198 10.80 -21.36 2.13
C ASP A 198 9.36 -21.68 1.71
N SER A 199 9.12 -21.76 0.42
CA SER A 199 7.93 -22.39 -0.15
C SER A 199 8.03 -23.92 -0.08
N CYS A 200 6.89 -24.61 -0.14
CA CYS A 200 6.82 -26.06 -0.12
C CYS A 200 5.73 -26.58 -1.09
N SER A 201 5.49 -27.91 -1.11
CA SER A 201 4.47 -28.52 -1.98
C SER A 201 3.08 -27.92 -1.72
N GLY A 202 2.43 -27.37 -2.76
CA GLY A 202 1.16 -26.67 -2.68
C GLY A 202 1.29 -25.14 -2.79
N ASP A 203 2.48 -24.56 -2.54
CA ASP A 203 2.79 -23.17 -2.83
C ASP A 203 3.07 -22.92 -4.33
N SER A 204 3.17 -23.99 -5.12
CA SER A 204 3.33 -23.94 -6.56
C SER A 204 2.44 -22.92 -7.24
N GLY A 205 3.02 -22.01 -8.04
CA GLY A 205 2.33 -20.92 -8.69
C GLY A 205 2.04 -19.71 -7.83
N GLY A 206 2.28 -19.80 -6.52
CA GLY A 206 2.09 -18.72 -5.57
C GLY A 206 3.14 -17.61 -5.68
N PRO A 207 2.84 -16.44 -5.08
CA PRO A 207 3.66 -15.25 -5.18
C PRO A 207 4.89 -15.28 -4.27
N VAL A 208 5.92 -14.54 -4.70
CA VAL A 208 6.86 -13.89 -3.82
C VAL A 208 6.80 -12.39 -4.06
N PHE A 209 6.59 -11.64 -2.98
CA PHE A 209 6.41 -10.19 -2.97
C PHE A 209 7.66 -9.47 -2.48
N ILE A 210 7.87 -8.26 -2.97
CA ILE A 210 8.90 -7.33 -2.51
C ILE A 210 8.27 -5.98 -2.18
N LYS A 211 8.70 -5.35 -1.08
CA LYS A 211 8.36 -3.97 -0.79
C LYS A 211 9.35 -3.04 -1.48
N LEU A 212 8.83 -2.09 -2.24
CA LEU A 212 9.62 -1.01 -2.84
C LEU A 212 9.85 0.09 -1.80
N SER A 213 10.72 -0.21 -0.84
CA SER A 213 10.98 0.65 0.31
C SER A 213 11.57 2.00 -0.10
N SER A 214 11.09 3.10 0.51
CA SER A 214 11.60 4.45 0.37
C SER A 214 13.08 4.59 0.74
N ASP A 215 13.61 3.73 1.63
CA ASP A 215 15.05 3.63 1.93
C ASP A 215 15.91 3.30 0.70
N PHE A 216 15.32 2.77 -0.34
CA PHE A 216 15.95 2.40 -1.61
C PHE A 216 15.38 3.16 -2.81
N GLY A 217 14.68 4.27 -2.56
CA GLY A 217 14.08 5.11 -3.60
C GLY A 217 12.74 4.60 -4.13
N GLY A 218 12.06 3.76 -3.38
CA GLY A 218 10.71 3.28 -3.69
C GLY A 218 9.62 4.14 -3.04
N ASP A 219 8.38 3.74 -3.26
CA ASP A 219 7.15 4.40 -2.77
C ASP A 219 6.47 3.66 -1.60
N ASP A 220 7.20 2.76 -0.94
CA ASP A 220 6.76 1.90 0.17
C ASP A 220 5.61 0.94 -0.15
N THR A 221 5.20 0.81 -1.40
CA THR A 221 4.20 -0.15 -1.84
C THR A 221 4.79 -1.52 -2.19
N TRP A 222 3.93 -2.50 -2.39
CA TRP A 222 4.34 -3.87 -2.67
C TRP A 222 4.21 -4.21 -4.16
N ARG A 223 5.07 -5.14 -4.61
CA ARG A 223 5.03 -5.74 -5.95
C ARG A 223 5.17 -7.25 -5.87
N VAL A 224 4.50 -7.96 -6.76
CA VAL A 224 4.78 -9.38 -6.99
C VAL A 224 5.85 -9.52 -8.07
N PHE A 225 6.94 -10.25 -7.78
CA PHE A 225 8.03 -10.38 -8.75
C PHE A 225 8.34 -11.82 -9.15
N GLY A 226 7.84 -12.81 -8.40
CA GLY A 226 8.14 -14.20 -8.69
C GLY A 226 6.94 -15.14 -8.53
N ILE A 227 6.99 -16.24 -9.28
CA ILE A 227 6.01 -17.31 -9.35
C ILE A 227 6.68 -18.58 -8.86
N THR A 228 6.22 -19.19 -7.79
CA THR A 228 6.79 -20.42 -7.24
C THR A 228 6.77 -21.55 -8.27
N SER A 229 7.94 -21.95 -8.72
CA SER A 229 8.11 -23.04 -9.69
C SER A 229 8.48 -24.36 -9.02
N GLY A 230 9.35 -24.34 -8.01
CA GLY A 230 9.75 -25.50 -7.27
C GLY A 230 11.05 -25.29 -6.51
N GLY A 231 11.69 -26.39 -6.09
CA GLY A 231 12.91 -26.33 -5.29
C GLY A 231 13.45 -27.71 -4.95
N GLY A 232 14.32 -27.77 -3.96
CA GLY A 232 14.80 -29.00 -3.34
C GLY A 232 13.86 -29.51 -2.24
N GLU A 233 14.43 -29.91 -1.10
CA GLU A 233 13.64 -30.19 0.10
C GLU A 233 13.14 -28.86 0.69
N CYS A 234 11.90 -28.87 1.23
CA CYS A 234 11.31 -27.67 1.84
C CYS A 234 12.22 -27.10 2.93
N GLY A 235 12.38 -25.79 2.95
CA GLY A 235 13.30 -25.08 3.85
C GLY A 235 14.73 -24.94 3.33
N THR A 236 15.03 -25.42 2.12
CA THR A 236 16.38 -25.31 1.53
C THR A 236 16.52 -24.23 0.46
N GLY A 237 15.43 -23.54 0.15
CA GLY A 237 15.33 -22.49 -0.86
C GLY A 237 14.62 -22.93 -2.13
N GLY A 238 13.77 -22.03 -2.64
CA GLY A 238 12.93 -22.23 -3.82
C GLY A 238 13.47 -21.54 -5.06
N ILE A 239 12.93 -22.00 -6.19
CA ILE A 239 13.14 -21.46 -7.53
C ILE A 239 11.83 -20.83 -8.00
N TYR A 240 11.92 -19.61 -8.50
CA TYR A 240 10.77 -18.82 -8.92
C TYR A 240 10.97 -18.32 -10.35
N ALA A 241 9.97 -18.53 -11.22
CA ALA A 241 9.90 -17.85 -12.49
C ALA A 241 9.67 -16.36 -12.24
N LEU A 242 10.26 -15.50 -13.09
CA LEU A 242 10.17 -14.04 -12.90
C LEU A 242 8.89 -13.49 -13.52
N MET A 243 8.17 -12.68 -12.76
CA MET A 243 6.88 -12.11 -13.17
C MET A 243 7.05 -11.24 -14.43
N HIS A 244 8.04 -10.34 -14.46
CA HIS A 244 8.29 -9.49 -15.63
C HIS A 244 8.63 -10.24 -16.93
N VAL A 245 9.06 -11.52 -16.81
CA VAL A 245 9.28 -12.40 -17.97
C VAL A 245 7.96 -13.05 -18.41
N ALA A 246 7.06 -13.31 -17.49
CA ALA A 246 5.77 -13.94 -17.74
C ALA A 246 4.74 -12.98 -18.35
N ILE A 247 4.71 -11.74 -17.89
CA ILE A 247 3.66 -10.76 -18.19
C ILE A 247 3.48 -10.48 -19.69
N PRO A 248 4.52 -10.28 -20.52
CA PRO A 248 4.32 -10.03 -21.94
C PRO A 248 3.47 -11.11 -22.65
N TRP A 249 3.72 -12.37 -22.29
CA TRP A 249 2.90 -13.47 -22.82
C TRP A 249 1.49 -13.49 -22.20
N VAL A 250 1.35 -13.18 -20.92
CA VAL A 250 0.04 -13.13 -20.26
C VAL A 250 -0.84 -12.09 -20.94
N GLU A 251 -0.34 -10.89 -21.18
CA GLU A 251 -1.06 -9.78 -21.84
C GLU A 251 -1.38 -10.12 -23.30
N GLU A 252 -0.38 -10.61 -24.07
CA GLU A 252 -0.59 -11.00 -25.47
C GLU A 252 -1.67 -12.08 -25.61
N HIS A 253 -1.61 -13.12 -24.74
CA HIS A 253 -2.50 -14.27 -24.86
C HIS A 253 -3.89 -14.03 -24.26
N SER A 254 -4.01 -13.25 -23.16
CA SER A 254 -5.28 -12.93 -22.52
C SER A 254 -6.00 -11.75 -23.18
N GLY A 255 -5.25 -10.83 -23.76
CA GLY A 255 -5.72 -9.54 -24.25
C GLY A 255 -6.04 -8.54 -23.14
N VAL A 256 -5.57 -8.81 -21.92
CA VAL A 256 -5.77 -7.98 -20.71
C VAL A 256 -4.45 -7.34 -20.32
N ASP A 257 -4.41 -6.02 -20.18
CA ASP A 257 -3.29 -5.28 -19.61
C ASP A 257 -3.27 -5.50 -18.09
N VAL A 258 -2.15 -5.99 -17.55
CA VAL A 258 -1.95 -6.24 -16.12
C VAL A 258 -0.82 -5.40 -15.53
N THR A 259 -0.29 -4.45 -16.33
CA THR A 259 0.80 -3.54 -15.94
C THR A 259 0.36 -2.07 -16.03
N PRO A 260 -0.47 -1.58 -15.11
CA PRO A 260 -1.11 -0.27 -15.24
C PRO A 260 -0.15 0.93 -15.33
N CYS A 261 1.12 0.75 -14.92
CA CYS A 261 2.13 1.81 -14.94
C CYS A 261 3.13 1.70 -16.10
N HIS A 262 3.09 0.63 -16.86
CA HIS A 262 4.10 0.37 -17.90
C HIS A 262 3.47 -0.19 -19.17
N ASP A 263 4.12 0.03 -20.29
CA ASP A 263 3.80 -0.64 -21.56
C ASP A 263 5.10 -1.16 -22.20
N LEU A 264 4.99 -2.06 -23.15
CA LEU A 264 6.13 -2.54 -23.94
C LEU A 264 6.36 -1.61 -25.12
N ASP A 265 7.63 -1.18 -25.31
CA ASP A 265 8.03 -0.44 -26.49
C ASP A 265 8.22 -1.35 -27.73
N ASP A 266 8.66 -0.77 -28.85
CA ASP A 266 8.93 -1.51 -30.10
C ASP A 266 10.10 -2.54 -29.98
N ASN A 267 10.86 -2.52 -28.88
CA ASN A 267 11.98 -3.43 -28.59
C ASN A 267 11.63 -4.50 -27.55
N ASP A 268 10.37 -4.58 -27.12
CA ASP A 268 9.87 -5.42 -26.02
C ASP A 268 10.48 -5.04 -24.64
N ASP A 269 10.90 -3.76 -24.47
CA ASP A 269 11.33 -3.23 -23.17
C ASP A 269 10.18 -2.49 -22.49
N TYR A 270 10.02 -2.70 -21.17
CA TYR A 270 9.04 -1.96 -20.38
C TYR A 270 9.43 -0.49 -20.23
N VAL A 271 8.54 0.39 -20.65
CA VAL A 271 8.65 1.84 -20.50
C VAL A 271 7.56 2.36 -19.58
N TRP A 272 7.85 3.44 -18.88
CA TRP A 272 6.85 4.12 -18.04
C TRP A 272 5.74 4.70 -18.93
N ALA A 273 4.53 4.26 -18.72
CA ALA A 273 3.34 4.65 -19.47
C ALA A 273 2.10 4.53 -18.56
N PRO A 274 1.99 5.38 -17.54
CA PRO A 274 0.97 5.24 -16.52
C PRO A 274 -0.43 5.42 -17.11
N THR A 275 -1.38 4.63 -16.59
CA THR A 275 -2.81 4.72 -16.86
C THR A 275 -3.52 5.24 -15.61
N PRO A 276 -4.84 5.55 -15.65
CA PRO A 276 -5.61 5.89 -14.45
C PRO A 276 -5.56 4.85 -13.33
N ASP A 277 -5.20 3.62 -13.65
CA ASP A 277 -5.06 2.52 -12.69
C ASP A 277 -3.62 2.36 -12.16
N CYS A 278 -2.69 3.30 -12.53
CA CYS A 278 -1.32 3.32 -12.02
C CYS A 278 -1.27 3.97 -10.64
N GLY A 279 -1.85 3.32 -9.65
CA GLY A 279 -1.96 3.79 -8.28
C GLY A 279 -2.90 2.92 -7.46
N GLY A 280 -3.24 3.35 -6.25
CA GLY A 280 -4.06 2.56 -5.36
C GLY A 280 -3.38 1.27 -4.90
N PHE A 281 -2.04 1.25 -4.86
CA PHE A 281 -1.26 0.07 -4.50
C PHE A 281 -1.14 -0.08 -2.98
N PRO A 282 -1.31 -1.28 -2.40
CA PRO A 282 -1.36 -1.45 -0.97
C PRO A 282 0.01 -1.18 -0.30
N TYR A 283 -0.02 -0.43 0.81
CA TYR A 283 1.15 -0.20 1.67
C TYR A 283 1.43 -1.40 2.59
N ASP A 284 0.39 -2.10 3.03
CA ASP A 284 0.51 -3.30 3.88
C ASP A 284 -0.58 -4.33 3.56
N PRO A 285 -0.40 -5.12 2.50
CA PRO A 285 -1.38 -6.14 2.12
C PRO A 285 -1.52 -7.27 3.17
N GLY A 286 -0.55 -7.45 4.07
CA GLY A 286 -0.62 -8.40 5.19
C GLY A 286 -1.57 -7.97 6.30
N ALA A 287 -1.90 -6.67 6.39
CA ALA A 287 -2.79 -6.07 7.37
C ALA A 287 -4.11 -5.57 6.79
N SER A 288 -4.50 -6.02 5.58
CA SER A 288 -5.80 -5.67 4.99
C SER A 288 -6.96 -5.97 5.91
N ASN A 289 -8.02 -5.18 5.81
CA ASN A 289 -9.21 -5.23 6.64
C ASN A 289 -10.46 -5.54 5.81
N GLY A 290 -11.62 -5.67 6.46
CA GLY A 290 -12.89 -5.91 5.79
C GLY A 290 -13.36 -7.36 5.86
N SER A 291 -13.94 -7.86 4.79
CA SER A 291 -14.40 -9.26 4.69
C SER A 291 -14.39 -9.71 3.24
N TRP A 292 -14.24 -10.98 3.00
CA TRP A 292 -14.26 -11.57 1.66
C TRP A 292 -15.59 -11.38 0.89
N SER A 293 -16.66 -11.04 1.61
CA SER A 293 -17.97 -10.74 1.02
C SER A 293 -18.17 -9.27 0.64
N SER A 294 -17.34 -8.36 1.17
CA SER A 294 -17.43 -6.91 0.93
C SER A 294 -16.13 -6.28 0.43
N GLY A 295 -15.14 -7.12 0.15
CA GLY A 295 -13.79 -6.71 -0.21
C GLY A 295 -12.82 -6.69 0.96
N CYS A 296 -11.61 -7.20 0.73
CA CYS A 296 -10.48 -7.10 1.64
C CYS A 296 -9.59 -5.96 1.15
N GLN A 297 -9.54 -4.87 1.92
CA GLN A 297 -8.87 -3.63 1.55
C GLN A 297 -8.00 -3.13 2.71
N GLY A 298 -7.04 -2.28 2.42
CA GLY A 298 -6.17 -1.59 3.37
C GLY A 298 -5.78 -0.24 2.81
N ASP A 299 -4.86 0.43 3.46
CA ASP A 299 -4.33 1.71 3.01
C ASP A 299 -3.58 1.55 1.67
N VAL A 300 -3.80 2.50 0.76
CA VAL A 300 -3.25 2.47 -0.60
C VAL A 300 -2.51 3.76 -0.93
N SER A 301 -1.62 3.67 -1.91
CA SER A 301 -0.96 4.84 -2.49
C SER A 301 -1.94 5.64 -3.37
N GLY A 302 -1.56 6.87 -3.65
CA GLY A 302 -2.08 7.60 -4.79
C GLY A 302 -1.52 7.10 -6.12
N PHE A 303 -1.58 7.92 -7.16
CA PHE A 303 -0.93 7.62 -8.43
C PHE A 303 0.58 7.46 -8.23
N SER A 304 1.13 6.38 -8.80
CA SER A 304 2.57 6.13 -8.66
C SER A 304 3.38 7.03 -9.57
N GLY A 305 4.38 7.69 -9.00
CA GLY A 305 5.41 8.43 -9.70
C GLY A 305 6.78 7.75 -9.68
N LEU A 306 6.84 6.46 -9.37
CA LEU A 306 8.08 5.75 -9.06
C LEU A 306 9.09 5.70 -10.20
N CYS A 307 8.64 5.50 -11.44
CA CYS A 307 9.52 5.40 -12.62
C CYS A 307 9.42 6.61 -13.55
N GLY A 308 8.60 7.59 -13.25
CA GLY A 308 8.37 8.77 -14.09
C GLY A 308 7.24 9.62 -13.53
N GLU A 309 6.75 10.58 -14.32
CA GLU A 309 5.63 11.42 -13.92
C GLU A 309 4.37 10.56 -13.70
N PRO A 310 3.58 10.86 -12.66
CA PRO A 310 2.31 10.20 -12.40
C PRO A 310 1.32 10.37 -13.57
N PHE A 311 0.31 9.54 -13.60
CA PHE A 311 -0.76 9.69 -14.60
C PHE A 311 -1.38 11.08 -14.51
N GLY A 312 -1.40 11.79 -15.64
CA GLY A 312 -2.09 13.06 -15.81
C GLY A 312 -1.50 14.30 -15.15
N ALA A 313 -0.39 14.19 -14.43
CA ALA A 313 0.23 15.30 -13.69
C ALA A 313 0.55 16.56 -14.51
N GLU A 314 0.73 16.45 -15.85
CA GLU A 314 1.12 17.59 -16.70
C GLU A 314 -0.07 18.48 -17.15
N ASP A 315 -1.31 18.00 -17.09
CA ASP A 315 -2.47 18.63 -17.71
C ASP A 315 -3.46 19.26 -16.70
N ASP A 316 -3.33 18.97 -15.41
CA ASP A 316 -4.20 19.49 -14.36
C ASP A 316 -3.65 20.77 -13.74
N MET A 317 -4.47 21.84 -13.80
CA MET A 317 -4.16 23.17 -13.26
C MET A 317 -5.19 23.62 -12.21
N ASP A 318 -6.18 22.78 -11.92
CA ASP A 318 -7.28 23.10 -11.02
C ASP A 318 -6.97 22.56 -9.62
N PRO A 319 -6.90 23.41 -8.57
CA PRO A 319 -6.64 22.94 -7.22
C PRO A 319 -7.78 22.05 -6.67
N PRO A 320 -7.46 21.07 -5.81
CA PRO A 320 -8.45 20.27 -5.13
C PRO A 320 -9.34 21.10 -4.22
N THR A 321 -10.50 20.59 -3.85
CA THR A 321 -11.33 21.13 -2.77
C THR A 321 -10.94 20.48 -1.45
N VAL A 322 -11.03 21.22 -0.33
CA VAL A 322 -10.69 20.71 0.99
C VAL A 322 -11.56 21.37 2.06
N GLU A 323 -12.09 20.55 2.99
CA GLU A 323 -12.95 21.01 4.07
C GLU A 323 -12.70 20.16 5.33
N ILE A 324 -12.56 20.79 6.51
CA ILE A 324 -12.57 20.09 7.79
C ILE A 324 -14.01 19.76 8.13
N THR A 325 -14.37 18.47 8.13
CA THR A 325 -15.73 17.99 8.39
C THR A 325 -16.01 17.72 9.86
N ALA A 326 -14.96 17.50 10.66
CA ALA A 326 -15.01 17.39 12.13
C ALA A 326 -13.67 17.86 12.74
N PRO A 327 -13.71 18.55 13.92
CA PRO A 327 -14.89 19.06 14.60
C PRO A 327 -15.58 20.20 13.82
N ALA A 328 -16.81 20.53 14.19
CA ALA A 328 -17.48 21.71 13.64
C ALA A 328 -16.87 22.99 14.21
N ASP A 329 -16.89 24.06 13.39
CA ASP A 329 -16.41 25.39 13.81
C ASP A 329 -17.12 25.87 15.08
N GLY A 330 -16.37 26.52 15.98
CA GLY A 330 -16.84 26.99 17.28
C GLY A 330 -17.07 25.90 18.34
N THR A 331 -16.65 24.65 18.07
CA THR A 331 -16.83 23.56 19.04
C THR A 331 -16.00 23.80 20.31
N THR A 332 -16.63 23.64 21.48
CA THR A 332 -15.97 23.73 22.80
C THR A 332 -16.01 22.38 23.53
N TYR A 333 -14.89 22.04 24.18
CA TYR A 333 -14.72 20.85 24.99
C TYR A 333 -14.52 21.27 26.46
N ASP A 334 -15.45 20.91 27.35
CA ASP A 334 -15.47 21.36 28.75
C ASP A 334 -14.28 20.87 29.59
N THR A 335 -13.61 19.80 29.14
CA THR A 335 -12.50 19.14 29.87
C THR A 335 -11.19 19.25 29.11
N ALA A 336 -10.12 19.61 29.86
CA ALA A 336 -8.77 19.65 29.33
C ALA A 336 -7.84 18.67 30.09
N PRO A 337 -6.93 17.93 29.40
CA PRO A 337 -6.83 17.87 27.95
C PRO A 337 -8.03 17.14 27.31
N ALA A 338 -8.34 17.46 26.05
CA ALA A 338 -9.36 16.78 25.28
C ALA A 338 -8.68 15.88 24.20
N GLU A 339 -9.23 14.71 24.00
CA GLU A 339 -8.86 13.82 22.89
C GLU A 339 -9.87 14.04 21.75
N ILE A 340 -9.38 14.49 20.61
CA ILE A 340 -10.20 14.97 19.49
C ILE A 340 -9.76 14.23 18.22
N THR A 341 -10.73 13.79 17.43
CA THR A 341 -10.49 13.33 16.08
C THR A 341 -10.79 14.46 15.11
N VAL A 342 -9.84 14.73 14.21
CA VAL A 342 -10.01 15.70 13.12
C VAL A 342 -10.21 14.92 11.84
N SER A 343 -11.31 15.18 11.13
CA SER A 343 -11.64 14.55 9.85
C SER A 343 -11.73 15.60 8.76
N VAL A 344 -11.13 15.32 7.62
CA VAL A 344 -11.07 16.22 6.46
C VAL A 344 -11.66 15.50 5.24
N ALA A 345 -12.48 16.22 4.49
CA ALA A 345 -12.88 15.83 3.14
C ALA A 345 -12.04 16.61 2.14
N ALA A 346 -11.47 15.92 1.18
CA ALA A 346 -10.78 16.52 0.05
C ALA A 346 -11.16 15.78 -1.23
N ASP A 347 -11.34 16.52 -2.33
CA ASP A 347 -11.76 15.97 -3.63
C ASP A 347 -11.17 16.84 -4.74
N ASP A 348 -10.60 16.20 -5.72
CA ASP A 348 -9.95 16.85 -6.86
C ASP A 348 -10.89 16.95 -8.10
N GLY A 349 -12.16 16.63 -7.92
CA GLY A 349 -13.18 16.81 -8.93
C GLY A 349 -12.94 15.99 -10.20
N GLU A 350 -12.69 16.67 -11.33
CA GLU A 350 -12.34 16.05 -12.61
C GLU A 350 -10.81 15.89 -12.79
N GLY A 351 -10.00 16.25 -11.76
CA GLY A 351 -8.55 16.08 -11.75
C GLY A 351 -8.11 14.63 -11.46
N TYR A 352 -6.84 14.46 -11.18
CA TYR A 352 -6.21 13.14 -11.04
C TYR A 352 -6.20 12.60 -9.60
N GLY A 353 -6.83 13.33 -8.68
CA GLY A 353 -7.00 12.96 -7.29
C GLY A 353 -6.06 13.69 -6.33
N VAL A 354 -6.35 13.55 -5.03
CA VAL A 354 -5.60 14.18 -3.95
C VAL A 354 -4.42 13.31 -3.56
N ALA A 355 -3.21 13.86 -3.64
CA ALA A 355 -1.96 13.17 -3.31
C ALA A 355 -1.74 13.11 -1.78
N GLU A 356 -2.03 14.21 -1.08
CA GLU A 356 -1.88 14.30 0.38
C GLU A 356 -2.76 15.39 0.97
N VAL A 357 -3.11 15.23 2.24
CA VAL A 357 -3.72 16.29 3.05
C VAL A 357 -2.84 16.55 4.25
N ARG A 358 -2.55 17.83 4.52
CA ARG A 358 -1.75 18.27 5.66
C ARG A 358 -2.63 19.04 6.64
N LEU A 359 -2.62 18.66 7.92
CA LEU A 359 -3.35 19.35 8.99
C LEU A 359 -2.41 20.31 9.71
N LEU A 360 -2.85 21.55 9.90
CA LEU A 360 -2.14 22.58 10.65
C LEU A 360 -2.93 22.95 11.91
N VAL A 361 -2.23 23.15 13.01
CA VAL A 361 -2.79 23.65 14.27
C VAL A 361 -2.17 25.01 14.59
N ASN A 362 -2.99 26.05 14.66
CA ASN A 362 -2.54 27.44 14.81
C ASN A 362 -1.54 27.88 13.72
N GLY A 363 -1.71 27.34 12.50
CA GLY A 363 -0.83 27.61 11.37
C GLY A 363 0.53 26.91 11.40
N GLU A 364 0.76 26.02 12.38
CA GLU A 364 2.02 25.29 12.55
C GLU A 364 1.83 23.82 12.17
N GLU A 365 2.80 23.27 11.45
CA GLU A 365 2.89 21.84 11.17
C GLU A 365 3.42 21.08 12.40
N PHE A 366 3.03 19.82 12.53
CA PHE A 366 3.49 18.91 13.60
C PHE A 366 3.86 17.54 13.04
N GLY A 367 4.62 16.74 13.78
CA GLY A 367 5.00 15.41 13.34
C GLY A 367 3.76 14.51 13.13
N GLY A 368 3.60 13.95 11.92
CA GLY A 368 2.45 13.14 11.54
C GLY A 368 1.22 13.96 11.10
N ASN A 369 1.43 15.20 10.65
CA ASN A 369 0.37 16.08 10.16
C ASN A 369 -0.09 15.78 8.73
N THR A 370 0.57 14.86 8.03
CA THR A 370 0.27 14.48 6.64
C THR A 370 -0.42 13.13 6.58
N ASP A 371 -1.51 13.06 5.81
CA ASP A 371 -2.24 11.85 5.48
C ASP A 371 -2.37 11.75 3.95
N GLY A 372 -1.88 10.67 3.36
CA GLY A 372 -1.89 10.42 1.91
C GLY A 372 -3.04 9.52 1.46
N THR A 373 -3.98 9.16 2.35
CA THR A 373 -5.04 8.19 2.01
C THR A 373 -6.38 8.56 2.61
N ALA A 374 -7.41 8.55 1.77
CA ALA A 374 -8.77 8.75 2.25
C ALA A 374 -9.30 7.51 3.00
N PRO A 375 -10.09 7.66 4.10
CA PRO A 375 -10.55 8.93 4.66
C PRO A 375 -9.45 9.64 5.46
N TYR A 376 -9.24 10.94 5.20
CA TYR A 376 -8.22 11.73 5.87
C TYR A 376 -8.64 12.02 7.32
N GLU A 377 -7.96 11.39 8.28
CA GLU A 377 -8.38 11.43 9.67
C GLU A 377 -7.19 11.38 10.65
N TRP A 378 -7.13 12.32 11.56
CA TRP A 378 -6.17 12.34 12.68
C TRP A 378 -6.91 11.96 13.96
N ALA A 379 -6.93 10.66 14.26
CA ALA A 379 -7.63 10.13 15.44
C ALA A 379 -6.82 10.33 16.73
N GLY A 380 -7.53 10.65 17.82
CA GLY A 380 -6.94 10.68 19.16
C GLY A 380 -5.93 11.80 19.41
N MET A 381 -6.00 12.92 18.70
CA MET A 381 -5.15 14.08 18.96
C MET A 381 -5.44 14.66 20.34
N VAL A 382 -4.40 14.85 21.16
CA VAL A 382 -4.54 15.38 22.52
C VAL A 382 -4.28 16.88 22.55
N PHE A 383 -5.32 17.66 22.81
CA PHE A 383 -5.26 19.11 22.93
C PHE A 383 -5.25 19.53 24.40
N PRO A 384 -4.20 20.21 24.90
CA PRO A 384 -4.20 20.87 26.19
C PRO A 384 -5.31 21.93 26.32
N GLN A 385 -5.45 22.58 27.52
CA GLN A 385 -6.32 23.73 27.66
C GLN A 385 -5.82 24.87 26.77
N GLY A 386 -6.71 25.42 25.93
CA GLY A 386 -6.41 26.50 24.99
C GLY A 386 -7.47 26.65 23.91
N ALA A 387 -7.31 27.73 23.14
CA ALA A 387 -8.06 27.99 21.93
C ALA A 387 -7.18 27.63 20.71
N TYR A 388 -7.74 26.98 19.72
CA TYR A 388 -7.00 26.48 18.57
C TYR A 388 -7.74 26.76 17.26
N THR A 389 -6.99 27.11 16.24
CA THR A 389 -7.46 27.22 14.86
C THR A 389 -6.87 26.06 14.05
N LEU A 390 -7.73 25.26 13.45
CA LEU A 390 -7.38 24.13 12.58
C LEU A 390 -7.54 24.56 11.12
N THR A 391 -6.57 24.25 10.28
CA THR A 391 -6.67 24.39 8.82
C THR A 391 -6.11 23.13 8.16
N ALA A 392 -6.65 22.78 6.99
CA ALA A 392 -6.15 21.67 6.19
C ALA A 392 -5.67 22.18 4.83
N ILE A 393 -4.57 21.64 4.34
CA ILE A 393 -4.07 21.88 2.98
C ILE A 393 -4.16 20.55 2.24
N ALA A 394 -4.89 20.53 1.11
CA ALA A 394 -4.86 19.41 0.18
C ALA A 394 -3.93 19.73 -0.98
N VAL A 395 -3.18 18.75 -1.41
CA VAL A 395 -2.29 18.79 -2.57
C VAL A 395 -2.74 17.69 -3.53
N ASP A 396 -2.95 18.00 -4.79
CA ASP A 396 -3.25 17.00 -5.82
C ASP A 396 -1.97 16.36 -6.39
N TYR A 397 -2.13 15.37 -7.29
CA TYR A 397 -0.98 14.74 -7.95
C TYR A 397 -0.27 15.64 -8.96
N SER A 398 -0.89 16.74 -9.37
CA SER A 398 -0.31 17.76 -10.26
C SER A 398 0.46 18.85 -9.50
N GLY A 399 0.40 18.81 -8.15
CA GLY A 399 1.05 19.77 -7.27
C GLY A 399 0.26 21.04 -7.04
N ASN A 400 -1.03 21.10 -7.44
CA ASN A 400 -1.88 22.23 -7.08
C ASN A 400 -2.32 22.11 -5.62
N GLU A 401 -2.37 23.24 -4.90
CA GLU A 401 -2.68 23.28 -3.47
C GLU A 401 -3.97 24.07 -3.22
N ALA A 402 -4.78 23.57 -2.29
CA ALA A 402 -5.92 24.28 -1.71
C ALA A 402 -5.83 24.27 -0.18
N ILE A 403 -6.33 25.33 0.44
CA ILE A 403 -6.43 25.44 1.91
C ILE A 403 -7.90 25.53 2.31
N SER A 404 -8.28 24.83 3.38
CA SER A 404 -9.63 24.87 3.92
C SER A 404 -9.95 26.19 4.59
N ASP A 405 -11.24 26.48 4.76
CA ASP A 405 -11.66 27.47 5.76
C ASP A 405 -11.15 27.04 7.14
N PRO A 406 -10.79 28.00 8.01
CA PRO A 406 -10.36 27.68 9.37
C PRO A 406 -11.52 27.14 10.21
N VAL A 407 -11.21 26.23 11.11
CA VAL A 407 -12.13 25.69 12.12
C VAL A 407 -11.57 26.03 13.51
N ASP A 408 -12.30 26.82 14.27
CA ASP A 408 -11.91 27.26 15.60
C ASP A 408 -12.51 26.33 16.67
N ILE A 409 -11.68 25.90 17.63
CA ILE A 409 -12.11 25.05 18.74
C ILE A 409 -11.57 25.59 20.07
N GLY A 410 -12.35 25.38 21.13
CA GLY A 410 -11.94 25.67 22.51
C GLY A 410 -11.81 24.43 23.36
N VAL A 411 -10.75 24.31 24.16
CA VAL A 411 -10.54 23.19 25.09
C VAL A 411 -10.40 23.77 26.51
N GLY A 412 -11.42 23.59 27.36
CA GLY A 412 -11.48 24.18 28.69
C GLY A 412 -11.62 25.71 28.70
N GLU A 413 -11.84 26.33 27.54
CA GLU A 413 -12.13 27.73 27.32
C GLU A 413 -12.92 27.89 26.00
N GLU A 414 -13.44 29.10 25.73
CA GLU A 414 -14.19 29.36 24.49
C GLU A 414 -13.27 29.30 23.26
N ALA A 415 -13.82 28.88 22.13
CA ALA A 415 -13.13 28.91 20.83
C ALA A 415 -12.82 30.38 20.45
N PRO A 416 -11.79 30.62 19.61
CA PRO A 416 -11.56 31.95 19.07
C PRO A 416 -12.77 32.42 18.26
N ASP A 417 -13.11 33.70 18.30
CA ASP A 417 -14.13 34.27 17.43
C ASP A 417 -13.54 34.48 16.03
N SER A 418 -14.08 33.83 15.04
CA SER A 418 -13.64 33.91 13.61
C SER A 418 -13.90 35.31 12.98
N GLU A 419 -14.53 36.25 13.70
CA GLU A 419 -14.91 37.54 13.18
C GLU A 419 -13.92 38.69 13.50
N ASP A 420 -12.79 38.47 14.22
CA ASP A 420 -11.88 39.57 14.66
C ASP A 420 -10.60 39.73 13.79
N SER A 421 -10.66 39.42 12.51
CA SER A 421 -9.56 39.75 11.60
C SER A 421 -9.77 41.06 10.83
N GLY A 422 -10.40 42.10 11.44
CA GLY A 422 -10.59 43.34 10.71
C GLY A 422 -11.17 44.56 11.43
N ASP A 423 -10.85 44.84 12.69
CA ASP A 423 -10.99 46.21 13.16
C ASP A 423 -9.98 46.58 14.27
N SER A 424 -8.80 46.95 13.83
CA SER A 424 -7.87 47.67 14.70
C SER A 424 -8.03 49.16 14.53
N GLY A 425 -8.87 49.75 15.36
CA GLY A 425 -8.72 51.19 15.61
C GLY A 425 -9.99 51.99 15.60
N ASP A 426 -10.65 52.14 16.69
CA ASP A 426 -10.90 53.50 17.17
C ASP A 426 -11.22 53.52 18.68
N SER A 427 -10.25 53.88 19.47
CA SER A 427 -10.48 54.27 20.84
C SER A 427 -10.62 55.77 20.93
N GLY A 428 -11.85 56.19 21.12
CA GLY A 428 -12.21 57.23 22.08
C GLY A 428 -11.75 58.64 21.88
N GLY A 429 -12.68 59.48 21.76
CA GLY A 429 -12.47 60.91 21.95
C GLY A 429 -13.72 61.73 21.80
N SER A 430 -14.47 61.81 22.87
CA SER A 430 -15.56 62.78 23.00
C SER A 430 -15.08 64.23 22.81
N GLY A 431 -15.84 65.00 22.09
CA GLY A 431 -15.91 66.49 22.43
C GLY A 431 -15.93 67.44 21.28
N GLY A 432 -17.07 68.01 21.01
CA GLY A 432 -17.19 69.49 20.89
C GLY A 432 -17.09 70.08 19.49
N ASP A 433 -18.22 70.25 18.90
CA ASP A 433 -18.82 71.56 18.51
C ASP A 433 -18.17 72.45 17.43
N SER A 434 -19.07 72.76 16.50
CA SER A 434 -19.25 74.00 15.72
C SER A 434 -18.24 74.49 14.69
N GLY A 435 -18.82 74.60 13.49
CA GLY A 435 -18.71 75.87 12.74
C GLY A 435 -17.93 75.87 11.45
N GLY A 436 -18.67 75.97 10.38
CA GLY A 436 -18.44 77.02 9.41
C GLY A 436 -17.52 76.79 8.22
N ASP A 437 -18.16 76.69 7.12
CA ASP A 437 -18.01 77.63 5.99
C ASP A 437 -16.96 77.33 4.89
N SER A 438 -17.55 77.11 3.75
CA SER A 438 -17.22 77.53 2.38
C SER A 438 -15.79 77.68 1.85
N GLY A 439 -15.64 77.19 0.64
CA GLY A 439 -14.74 77.79 -0.34
C GLY A 439 -14.00 76.86 -1.23
N SER A 440 -14.58 76.54 -2.35
CA SER A 440 -14.23 76.76 -3.75
C SER A 440 -12.76 76.59 -4.17
N ASP A 441 -12.70 75.79 -5.25
CA ASP A 441 -11.92 75.99 -6.52
C ASP A 441 -10.38 75.89 -6.43
N ASP A 442 -9.65 75.16 -7.16
CA ASP A 442 -9.36 75.35 -8.58
C ASP A 442 -8.19 74.46 -9.02
N ASP A 443 -8.33 73.98 -10.18
CA ASP A 443 -7.37 73.63 -11.26
C ASP A 443 -5.85 73.51 -11.01
N GLY A 444 -5.26 72.55 -11.72
CA GLY A 444 -3.87 72.66 -12.13
C GLY A 444 -3.23 71.34 -12.57
N ALA A 445 -3.33 71.03 -13.83
CA ALA A 445 -2.44 70.13 -14.54
C ALA A 445 -1.00 70.65 -14.48
N ASP A 446 -0.04 69.75 -14.49
CA ASP A 446 1.05 69.75 -15.46
C ASP A 446 1.97 68.52 -15.36
N GLU A 447 2.29 68.02 -16.51
CA GLU A 447 3.35 67.10 -16.86
C GLU A 447 4.73 67.62 -16.49
N VAL A 448 5.72 66.72 -16.53
CA VAL A 448 7.03 66.66 -17.16
C VAL A 448 7.96 65.75 -16.35
N GLY A 449 8.38 64.61 -16.78
CA GLY A 449 9.52 64.31 -17.64
C GLY A 449 10.87 64.39 -16.93
N GLY A 450 11.61 63.28 -16.91
CA GLY A 450 13.02 63.31 -16.52
C GLY A 450 13.62 61.91 -16.33
N GLU A 451 14.27 61.44 -17.35
CA GLU A 451 15.25 60.35 -17.31
C GLU A 451 16.41 60.75 -16.41
N ASP A 452 17.02 59.83 -15.67
CA ASP A 452 18.46 59.61 -15.79
C ASP A 452 18.97 58.36 -15.06
N THR A 453 19.90 57.74 -15.70
CA THR A 453 20.81 56.65 -15.52
C THR A 453 21.56 56.55 -14.18
N GLY A 454 21.81 55.34 -13.72
CA GLY A 454 22.82 55.04 -12.71
C GLY A 454 22.98 53.57 -12.38
N GLY A 455 23.94 52.92 -13.01
CA GLY A 455 24.28 51.53 -12.83
C GLY A 455 24.85 51.19 -11.45
N GLY A 456 24.61 50.01 -11.02
CA GLY A 456 25.18 49.37 -9.85
C GLY A 456 25.13 47.84 -10.02
N ASP A 457 26.19 47.33 -10.54
CA ASP A 457 26.52 45.90 -10.68
C ASP A 457 26.78 45.32 -9.31
N VAL A 458 25.98 44.36 -8.87
CA VAL A 458 26.30 43.44 -7.79
C VAL A 458 26.03 42.03 -8.24
N GLY A 459 27.16 41.35 -8.48
CA GLY A 459 27.18 39.93 -8.82
C GLY A 459 26.47 39.07 -7.80
N LEU A 460 25.64 38.21 -8.27
CA LEU A 460 25.13 37.06 -7.54
C LEU A 460 25.83 35.83 -8.11
N ASP A 461 26.60 35.20 -7.25
CA ASP A 461 27.22 33.90 -7.51
C ASP A 461 26.11 32.85 -7.72
N ASP A 462 26.05 32.33 -8.93
CA ASP A 462 25.29 31.12 -9.28
C ASP A 462 26.05 29.90 -8.77
N ASP A 463 25.66 29.36 -7.61
CA ASP A 463 25.96 27.97 -7.25
C ASP A 463 24.76 27.10 -7.60
N LEU A 464 24.66 26.71 -8.86
CA LEU A 464 23.83 25.62 -9.31
C LEU A 464 24.51 24.31 -8.90
N ILE A 465 23.92 23.62 -7.95
CA ILE A 465 24.27 22.23 -7.64
C ILE A 465 23.63 21.35 -8.73
N GLU A 466 24.41 21.03 -9.75
CA GLU A 466 24.09 19.94 -10.68
C GLU A 466 24.23 18.61 -9.95
N ILE A 467 23.10 17.95 -9.66
CA ILE A 467 23.10 16.53 -9.31
C ILE A 467 23.11 15.75 -10.63
N GLY A 468 24.29 15.52 -11.16
CA GLY A 468 24.50 14.68 -12.32
C GLY A 468 24.48 13.21 -11.94
N CYS A 469 23.52 12.45 -12.44
CA CYS A 469 23.60 11.00 -12.51
C CYS A 469 24.68 10.61 -13.52
N ALA A 470 25.84 10.14 -13.04
CA ALA A 470 26.89 9.62 -13.87
C ALA A 470 26.66 8.14 -14.15
N CYS A 471 26.15 7.80 -15.32
CA CYS A 471 26.25 6.46 -15.86
C CYS A 471 27.71 6.21 -16.28
N ALA A 472 28.44 5.40 -15.53
CA ALA A 472 29.77 4.95 -15.84
C ALA A 472 29.72 3.83 -16.89
N ALA A 473 29.91 4.15 -18.17
CA ALA A 473 30.21 3.16 -19.19
C ALA A 473 31.66 2.69 -19.05
N SER A 474 31.86 1.47 -18.59
CA SER A 474 33.15 0.81 -18.60
C SER A 474 33.46 0.26 -20.01
N GLN A 475 34.31 0.92 -20.74
CA GLN A 475 34.97 0.36 -21.90
C GLN A 475 36.08 -0.60 -21.48
N GLY A 476 35.87 -1.89 -21.74
CA GLY A 476 36.90 -2.93 -21.60
C GLY A 476 37.51 -3.22 -22.99
N ALA A 477 38.83 -3.06 -23.06
CA ALA A 477 39.65 -3.16 -24.24
C ALA A 477 39.78 -4.57 -24.85
N ALA A 478 40.02 -4.57 -26.15
CA ALA A 478 40.23 -5.64 -27.08
C ALA A 478 41.37 -6.63 -26.74
N GLY A 479 41.22 -7.86 -27.24
CA GLY A 479 42.31 -8.82 -27.36
C GLY A 479 41.92 -10.15 -27.99
N GLY A 480 42.10 -10.28 -29.31
CA GLY A 480 42.79 -11.42 -29.91
C GLY A 480 42.06 -12.67 -30.40
N ALA A 481 41.81 -12.67 -31.69
CA ALA A 481 42.10 -13.77 -32.66
C ALA A 481 41.46 -15.16 -32.59
N GLY A 482 40.73 -15.50 -33.64
CA GLY A 482 40.96 -16.74 -34.38
C GLY A 482 39.89 -17.83 -34.26
N GLY A 483 39.23 -18.12 -35.41
CA GLY A 483 38.58 -19.40 -35.60
C GLY A 483 37.37 -19.43 -36.54
N LEU A 484 37.63 -19.72 -37.80
CA LEU A 484 36.67 -20.03 -38.85
C LEU A 484 35.79 -21.26 -38.52
N GLY A 485 34.51 -21.17 -38.85
CA GLY A 485 33.63 -22.35 -38.88
C GLY A 485 32.29 -22.04 -39.56
N LEU A 486 32.12 -22.61 -40.75
CA LEU A 486 30.98 -22.50 -41.64
C LEU A 486 29.62 -22.92 -41.05
N GLY A 487 28.58 -22.17 -41.37
CA GLY A 487 27.45 -22.59 -42.18
C GLY A 487 26.28 -23.27 -41.48
N ALA A 488 25.14 -22.62 -41.48
CA ALA A 488 23.87 -23.12 -42.04
C ALA A 488 22.78 -22.06 -41.92
N LEU A 489 22.32 -21.56 -43.05
CA LEU A 489 21.12 -20.78 -43.25
C LEU A 489 19.89 -21.64 -42.96
N PHE A 490 19.07 -21.25 -42.02
CA PHE A 490 17.64 -21.55 -42.02
C PHE A 490 16.88 -20.27 -41.81
N GLY A 491 16.27 -19.82 -42.92
CA GLY A 491 15.30 -18.74 -42.88
C GLY A 491 13.99 -19.21 -42.25
N LEU A 492 13.55 -18.53 -41.22
CA LEU A 492 12.18 -18.58 -40.75
C LEU A 492 11.63 -17.15 -40.86
N GLY A 493 10.54 -17.05 -41.64
CA GLY A 493 9.89 -15.80 -41.94
C GLY A 493 9.23 -15.22 -40.69
N LEU A 494 9.60 -14.00 -40.34
CA LEU A 494 8.87 -13.16 -39.42
C LEU A 494 7.62 -12.64 -40.10
N LEU A 495 6.46 -13.20 -39.72
CA LEU A 495 5.17 -12.57 -39.94
C LEU A 495 5.03 -11.43 -38.94
N GLY A 496 5.33 -10.21 -39.39
CA GLY A 496 5.09 -9.00 -38.64
C GLY A 496 3.60 -8.78 -38.42
N TYR A 497 3.16 -8.94 -37.20
CA TYR A 497 1.82 -8.53 -36.76
C TYR A 497 1.91 -7.08 -36.27
N ARG A 498 1.36 -6.16 -37.08
CA ARG A 498 1.24 -4.73 -36.69
C ARG A 498 0.08 -4.59 -35.71
N ARG A 499 0.38 -4.25 -34.48
CA ARG A 499 -0.59 -3.73 -33.48
C ARG A 499 -1.24 -2.46 -34.04
N ARG A 500 -2.57 -2.45 -34.16
CA ARG A 500 -3.32 -1.24 -34.45
C ARG A 500 -3.52 -0.46 -33.16
N ARG A 501 -2.92 0.73 -33.08
CA ARG A 501 -3.28 1.72 -32.06
C ARG A 501 -4.80 1.98 -32.12
N ARG A 502 -5.47 1.81 -31.00
CA ARG A 502 -6.80 2.36 -30.79
C ARG A 502 -6.64 3.84 -30.52
N GLN A 503 -7.03 4.65 -31.50
CA GLN A 503 -7.40 6.05 -31.29
C GLN A 503 -8.91 6.07 -31.03
N GLY A 504 -9.31 6.65 -29.92
CA GLY A 504 -10.70 6.93 -29.58
C GLY A 504 -10.78 7.47 -28.18
#